data_9c4ae7c458c2e702ae530fc5126c4f81
#
_entry.id   9c4ae7c458c2e702ae530fc5126c4f81
#
_cell.length_a   1.000
_cell.length_b   1.000
_cell.length_c   1.000
_cell.angle_alpha   90.00
_cell.angle_beta   90.00
_cell.angle_gamma   90.00
#
_symmetry.space_group_name_H-M   'P 1'
#
loop_
_entity.id
_entity.type
_entity.pdbx_description
1 polymer ?
#
loop_
_entity_poly.entity_id
_entity_poly.type
_entity_poly.pdbx_seq_one_letter_code
_entity_poly.pdbx_strand_id
1 'polypeptide(L)'
;MEFFEEIAKFRAARRIYAKILKEKFHARNSKSWHLRFHVQTSGESLTAQQVDNNVVRVALEAMAGVLGGCQSLHTNSRDEALSIPTEDSVKIALRTQQIIANETGVTKTVDPMGGSYYIEYLTAKIEQEVEKYLKRIGRMGGALAAIEKGFFQEEIRRNAYQLKKEIDDGKRTIVGVNKFQDAHDIEPQLNSMDMKIETRQIAVLKEFKRNRDKIKVDSSISQLQAAAQNENENLMPYILQAVKNHVTLGEISDTFEEIFGRYEPRVSF
;
A
#
# COMPACT_ATOMS: atom_id res chain seq x y z
N MET A 1 13.77 -4.47 7.87
CA MET A 1 14.19 -3.66 6.69
C MET A 1 15.58 -4.12 6.25
N GLU A 2 15.75 -4.38 4.96
CA GLU A 2 17.05 -4.69 4.33
C GLU A 2 17.38 -3.53 3.38
N PHE A 3 18.05 -2.50 3.89
CA PHE A 3 18.21 -1.19 3.23
C PHE A 3 18.68 -1.28 1.76
N PHE A 4 19.73 -2.04 1.50
CA PHE A 4 20.29 -2.18 0.16
C PHE A 4 19.43 -3.05 -0.76
N GLU A 5 18.73 -4.03 -0.20
CA GLU A 5 17.79 -4.86 -0.93
C GLU A 5 16.57 -4.05 -1.39
N GLU A 6 16.07 -3.14 -0.53
CA GLU A 6 14.99 -2.22 -0.91
C GLU A 6 15.38 -1.33 -2.09
N ILE A 7 16.59 -0.76 -2.08
CA ILE A 7 17.11 0.04 -3.21
C ILE A 7 17.19 -0.82 -4.48
N ALA A 8 17.76 -2.02 -4.37
CA ALA A 8 17.92 -2.93 -5.49
C ALA A 8 16.56 -3.43 -6.04
N LYS A 9 15.56 -3.62 -5.18
CA LYS A 9 14.18 -3.97 -5.53
C LYS A 9 13.56 -2.96 -6.50
N PHE A 10 13.67 -1.67 -6.21
CA PHE A 10 13.13 -0.63 -7.08
C PHE A 10 13.88 -0.53 -8.41
N ARG A 11 15.19 -0.75 -8.40
CA ARG A 11 16.00 -0.81 -9.62
C ARG A 11 15.60 -2.01 -10.48
N ALA A 12 15.48 -3.19 -9.90
CA ALA A 12 15.01 -4.40 -10.56
C ALA A 12 13.59 -4.23 -11.13
N ALA A 13 12.68 -3.63 -10.36
CA ALA A 13 11.31 -3.38 -10.80
C ALA A 13 11.26 -2.51 -12.06
N ARG A 14 12.06 -1.42 -12.15
CA ARG A 14 12.12 -0.58 -13.34
C ARG A 14 12.64 -1.35 -14.57
N ARG A 15 13.69 -2.17 -14.39
CA ARG A 15 14.28 -2.96 -15.48
C ARG A 15 13.30 -4.02 -15.99
N ILE A 16 12.68 -4.79 -15.08
CA ILE A 16 11.69 -5.81 -15.42
C ILE A 16 10.48 -5.19 -16.13
N TYR A 17 9.94 -4.09 -15.60
CA TYR A 17 8.81 -3.39 -16.20
C TYR A 17 9.12 -2.94 -17.63
N ALA A 18 10.23 -2.24 -17.82
CA ALA A 18 10.65 -1.78 -19.15
C ALA A 18 10.81 -2.94 -20.13
N LYS A 19 11.44 -4.04 -19.71
CA LYS A 19 11.62 -5.26 -20.51
C LYS A 19 10.27 -5.87 -20.92
N ILE A 20 9.36 -6.04 -19.95
CA ILE A 20 8.03 -6.61 -20.19
C ILE A 20 7.23 -5.75 -21.17
N LEU A 21 7.16 -4.43 -20.95
CA LEU A 21 6.40 -3.53 -21.83
C LEU A 21 6.97 -3.50 -23.25
N LYS A 22 8.28 -3.51 -23.38
CA LYS A 22 8.96 -3.49 -24.68
C LYS A 22 8.86 -4.84 -25.40
N GLU A 23 9.18 -5.93 -24.75
CA GLU A 23 9.34 -7.25 -25.38
C GLU A 23 8.04 -8.05 -25.46
N LYS A 24 7.23 -8.04 -24.41
CA LYS A 24 5.98 -8.84 -24.34
C LYS A 24 4.77 -8.07 -24.89
N PHE A 25 4.66 -6.77 -24.57
CA PHE A 25 3.52 -5.95 -25.00
C PHE A 25 3.82 -5.09 -26.23
N HIS A 26 5.05 -5.10 -26.74
CA HIS A 26 5.47 -4.35 -27.91
C HIS A 26 5.09 -2.86 -27.88
N ALA A 27 5.15 -2.26 -26.67
CA ALA A 27 4.82 -0.86 -26.46
C ALA A 27 5.78 0.03 -27.26
N ARG A 28 5.24 0.82 -28.19
CA ARG A 28 6.03 1.64 -29.13
C ARG A 28 6.49 2.96 -28.52
N ASN A 29 5.73 3.50 -27.58
CA ASN A 29 6.05 4.77 -26.95
C ASN A 29 7.03 4.55 -25.80
N SER A 30 8.22 5.17 -25.86
CA SER A 30 9.24 5.05 -24.82
C SER A 30 8.76 5.51 -23.43
N LYS A 31 7.82 6.46 -23.37
CA LYS A 31 7.20 6.88 -22.10
C LYS A 31 6.47 5.74 -21.40
N SER A 32 5.97 4.75 -22.15
CA SER A 32 5.31 3.57 -21.59
C SER A 32 6.28 2.60 -20.91
N TRP A 33 7.58 2.68 -21.15
CA TRP A 33 8.58 1.82 -20.54
C TRP A 33 9.03 2.32 -19.16
N HIS A 34 8.68 3.55 -18.79
CA HIS A 34 9.06 4.14 -17.52
C HIS A 34 8.09 3.71 -16.44
N LEU A 35 8.55 2.90 -15.51
CA LEU A 35 7.83 2.61 -14.28
C LEU A 35 7.83 3.86 -13.39
N ARG A 36 6.64 4.43 -13.18
CA ARG A 36 6.41 5.50 -12.21
C ARG A 36 5.72 4.89 -11.00
N PHE A 37 6.25 5.13 -9.82
CA PHE A 37 5.70 4.53 -8.61
C PHE A 37 5.78 5.45 -7.40
N HIS A 38 4.87 5.25 -6.52
CA HIS A 38 4.83 5.83 -5.19
C HIS A 38 5.50 4.88 -4.20
N VAL A 39 6.21 5.42 -3.22
CA VAL A 39 6.73 4.67 -2.07
C VAL A 39 6.08 5.20 -0.81
N GLN A 40 5.59 4.29 0.01
CA GLN A 40 5.24 4.52 1.39
C GLN A 40 6.23 3.75 2.26
N THR A 41 6.74 4.37 3.33
CA THR A 41 7.51 3.67 4.35
C THR A 41 6.66 2.58 5.00
N SER A 42 7.29 1.48 5.46
CA SER A 42 6.53 0.33 5.98
C SER A 42 6.06 0.57 7.41
N GLY A 43 4.72 0.54 7.63
CA GLY A 43 4.17 0.57 8.97
C GLY A 43 4.46 -0.70 9.79
N GLU A 44 4.67 -1.85 9.12
CA GLU A 44 4.99 -3.13 9.78
C GLU A 44 6.33 -3.08 10.54
N SER A 45 7.28 -2.28 10.09
CA SER A 45 8.58 -2.14 10.74
C SER A 45 8.54 -1.26 11.99
N LEU A 46 7.44 -0.53 12.20
CA LEU A 46 7.29 0.41 13.32
C LEU A 46 6.76 -0.33 14.55
N THR A 47 7.27 0.07 15.72
CA THR A 47 6.98 -0.61 16.98
C THR A 47 6.22 0.30 17.94
N ALA A 48 5.40 -0.31 18.80
CA ALA A 48 4.75 0.38 19.90
C ALA A 48 5.76 0.77 21.01
N GLN A 49 6.82 -0.06 21.18
CA GLN A 49 7.88 0.16 22.14
C GLN A 49 8.84 1.23 21.62
N GLN A 50 9.29 2.11 22.52
CA GLN A 50 10.25 3.18 22.23
C GLN A 50 9.85 3.94 20.96
N VAL A 51 8.63 4.45 20.94
CA VAL A 51 7.93 4.99 19.75
C VAL A 51 8.74 6.06 19.02
N ASP A 52 9.57 6.83 19.69
CA ASP A 52 10.40 7.87 19.07
C ASP A 52 11.47 7.29 18.15
N ASN A 53 11.92 6.06 18.36
CA ASN A 53 12.83 5.36 17.43
C ASN A 53 12.20 5.13 16.06
N ASN A 54 10.88 5.18 15.94
CA ASN A 54 10.20 5.07 14.65
C ASN A 54 10.53 6.22 13.70
N VAL A 55 10.86 7.41 14.21
CA VAL A 55 11.34 8.54 13.38
C VAL A 55 12.61 8.14 12.61
N VAL A 56 13.53 7.46 13.29
CA VAL A 56 14.79 6.99 12.68
C VAL A 56 14.51 5.88 11.65
N ARG A 57 13.62 4.92 11.99
CA ARG A 57 13.22 3.85 11.08
C ARG A 57 12.63 4.41 9.80
N VAL A 58 11.65 5.31 9.93
CA VAL A 58 10.99 5.97 8.80
C VAL A 58 11.98 6.78 7.96
N ALA A 59 12.92 7.47 8.57
CA ALA A 59 13.95 8.23 7.84
C ALA A 59 14.83 7.32 6.97
N LEU A 60 15.25 6.17 7.49
CA LEU A 60 16.05 5.19 6.76
C LEU A 60 15.24 4.53 5.63
N GLU A 61 13.98 4.19 5.87
CA GLU A 61 13.08 3.63 4.85
C GLU A 61 12.79 4.63 3.72
N ALA A 62 12.53 5.89 4.09
CA ALA A 62 12.34 6.97 3.14
C ALA A 62 13.59 7.19 2.29
N MET A 63 14.78 7.15 2.90
CA MET A 63 16.06 7.26 2.19
C MET A 63 16.24 6.09 1.21
N ALA A 64 15.89 4.86 1.59
CA ALA A 64 15.94 3.71 0.68
C ALA A 64 15.01 3.92 -0.52
N GLY A 65 13.79 4.44 -0.30
CA GLY A 65 12.85 4.78 -1.37
C GLY A 65 13.39 5.84 -2.33
N VAL A 66 13.99 6.90 -1.80
CA VAL A 66 14.61 8.00 -2.57
C VAL A 66 15.81 7.50 -3.39
N LEU A 67 16.75 6.77 -2.77
CA LEU A 67 17.89 6.16 -3.47
C LEU A 67 17.43 5.10 -4.48
N GLY A 68 16.30 4.46 -4.22
CA GLY A 68 15.62 3.55 -5.13
C GLY A 68 14.94 4.25 -6.31
N GLY A 69 14.80 5.57 -6.30
CA GLY A 69 14.30 6.39 -7.41
C GLY A 69 12.78 6.45 -7.53
N CYS A 70 12.04 6.58 -6.43
CA CYS A 70 10.60 6.82 -6.42
C CYS A 70 10.24 8.21 -6.99
N GLN A 71 9.01 8.35 -7.51
CA GLN A 71 8.48 9.63 -8.01
C GLN A 71 7.70 10.39 -6.97
N SER A 72 7.14 9.70 -5.99
CA SER A 72 6.46 10.31 -4.85
C SER A 72 6.68 9.46 -3.60
N LEU A 73 6.63 10.09 -2.45
CA LEU A 73 6.97 9.48 -1.18
C LEU A 73 5.95 9.86 -0.11
N HIS A 74 5.54 8.88 0.67
CA HIS A 74 4.85 9.05 1.95
C HIS A 74 5.72 8.50 3.08
N THR A 75 5.79 9.24 4.17
CA THR A 75 6.46 8.83 5.42
C THR A 75 5.42 8.64 6.51
N ASN A 76 5.38 7.45 7.10
CA ASN A 76 4.51 7.17 8.23
C ASN A 76 4.91 8.01 9.45
N SER A 77 3.95 8.33 10.28
CA SER A 77 4.22 9.01 11.54
C SER A 77 4.74 8.04 12.60
N ARG A 78 5.42 8.58 13.61
CA ARG A 78 6.04 7.75 14.68
C ARG A 78 5.05 6.92 15.48
N ASP A 79 3.80 7.38 15.57
CA ASP A 79 2.68 6.77 16.30
C ASP A 79 1.83 5.79 15.46
N GLU A 80 2.25 5.49 14.23
CA GLU A 80 1.55 4.59 13.28
C GLU A 80 1.19 3.21 13.89
N ALA A 81 2.07 2.67 14.75
CA ALA A 81 1.84 1.39 15.41
C ALA A 81 0.80 1.46 16.55
N LEU A 82 0.34 2.64 16.92
CA LEU A 82 -0.49 2.88 18.11
C LEU A 82 -1.85 3.48 17.79
N SER A 83 -1.91 4.48 16.90
CA SER A 83 -3.14 5.22 16.62
C SER A 83 -3.08 6.03 15.32
N ILE A 84 -4.19 6.73 15.03
CA ILE A 84 -4.20 7.82 14.04
C ILE A 84 -3.20 8.88 14.51
N PRO A 85 -2.38 9.44 13.58
CA PRO A 85 -1.28 10.33 13.97
C PRO A 85 -1.77 11.62 14.63
N THR A 86 -1.00 12.09 15.60
CA THR A 86 -1.15 13.44 16.14
C THR A 86 -0.60 14.48 15.17
N GLU A 87 -0.99 15.75 15.33
CA GLU A 87 -0.49 16.85 14.50
C GLU A 87 1.04 16.98 14.55
N ASP A 88 1.64 16.83 15.73
CA ASP A 88 3.09 16.85 15.90
C ASP A 88 3.78 15.68 15.19
N SER A 89 3.22 14.50 15.27
CA SER A 89 3.73 13.30 14.60
C SER A 89 3.68 13.44 13.07
N VAL A 90 2.58 13.96 12.51
CA VAL A 90 2.44 14.28 11.08
C VAL A 90 3.49 15.31 10.64
N LYS A 91 3.70 16.35 11.46
CA LYS A 91 4.68 17.39 11.17
C LYS A 91 6.10 16.83 11.09
N ILE A 92 6.48 15.96 12.03
CA ILE A 92 7.79 15.27 12.01
C ILE A 92 7.93 14.42 10.76
N ALA A 93 6.89 13.63 10.40
CA ALA A 93 6.90 12.82 9.20
C ALA A 93 7.10 13.64 7.92
N LEU A 94 6.43 14.78 7.79
CA LEU A 94 6.63 15.72 6.68
C LEU A 94 8.02 16.35 6.68
N ARG A 95 8.55 16.74 7.85
CA ARG A 95 9.91 17.30 7.98
C ARG A 95 10.96 16.28 7.59
N THR A 96 10.77 15.00 7.88
CA THR A 96 11.67 13.93 7.44
C THR A 96 11.90 13.97 5.92
N GLN A 97 10.81 14.07 5.12
CA GLN A 97 10.93 14.20 3.67
C GLN A 97 11.68 15.47 3.25
N GLN A 98 11.37 16.60 3.91
CA GLN A 98 11.98 17.89 3.60
C GLN A 98 13.48 17.92 3.93
N ILE A 99 13.89 17.31 5.03
CA ILE A 99 15.30 17.15 5.40
C ILE A 99 16.01 16.31 4.33
N ILE A 100 15.46 15.17 3.95
CA ILE A 100 16.03 14.33 2.91
C ILE A 100 16.17 15.11 1.60
N ALA A 101 15.17 15.86 1.19
CA ALA A 101 15.17 16.60 -0.07
C ALA A 101 16.15 17.80 -0.09
N ASN A 102 16.30 18.50 1.04
CA ASN A 102 16.99 19.79 1.05
C ASN A 102 18.38 19.76 1.71
N GLU A 103 18.63 18.83 2.65
CA GLU A 103 19.85 18.86 3.46
C GLU A 103 20.84 17.75 3.12
N THR A 104 20.39 16.65 2.45
CA THR A 104 21.25 15.49 2.19
C THR A 104 22.00 15.55 0.86
N GLY A 105 21.52 16.35 -0.09
CA GLY A 105 22.08 16.44 -1.44
C GLY A 105 21.70 15.27 -2.36
N VAL A 106 20.85 14.32 -1.95
CA VAL A 106 20.42 13.17 -2.76
C VAL A 106 19.68 13.58 -4.04
N THR A 107 19.12 14.79 -4.08
CA THR A 107 18.42 15.34 -5.26
C THR A 107 19.35 15.86 -6.35
N LYS A 108 20.67 15.89 -6.11
CA LYS A 108 21.65 16.41 -7.08
C LYS A 108 22.02 15.41 -8.18
N THR A 109 21.64 14.15 -8.04
CA THR A 109 21.98 13.07 -8.98
C THR A 109 20.86 12.08 -9.10
N VAL A 110 20.93 11.22 -10.11
CA VAL A 110 20.02 10.08 -10.32
C VAL A 110 20.81 8.79 -10.13
N ASP A 111 20.14 7.76 -9.57
CA ASP A 111 20.68 6.42 -9.36
C ASP A 111 22.11 6.43 -8.74
N PRO A 112 22.31 7.09 -7.58
CA PRO A 112 23.65 7.29 -7.02
C PRO A 112 24.31 5.97 -6.60
N MET A 113 23.55 4.88 -6.46
CA MET A 113 24.04 3.54 -6.13
C MET A 113 24.40 2.71 -7.36
N GLY A 114 24.17 3.25 -8.58
CA GLY A 114 24.49 2.58 -9.84
C GLY A 114 26.00 2.31 -9.96
N GLY A 115 26.36 1.08 -10.38
CA GLY A 115 27.75 0.63 -10.48
C GLY A 115 28.36 0.06 -9.20
N SER A 116 27.67 0.15 -8.05
CA SER A 116 28.08 -0.58 -6.87
C SER A 116 27.97 -2.09 -7.10
N TYR A 117 29.05 -2.84 -6.95
CA TYR A 117 29.05 -4.30 -7.17
C TYR A 117 27.95 -5.02 -6.39
N TYR A 118 27.73 -4.63 -5.15
CA TYR A 118 26.72 -5.24 -4.29
C TYR A 118 25.29 -4.90 -4.74
N ILE A 119 25.02 -3.66 -5.09
CA ILE A 119 23.69 -3.23 -5.58
C ILE A 119 23.39 -3.86 -6.94
N GLU A 120 24.35 -3.93 -7.85
CA GLU A 120 24.15 -4.59 -9.16
C GLU A 120 23.90 -6.09 -8.99
N TYR A 121 24.64 -6.75 -8.08
CA TYR A 121 24.41 -8.16 -7.74
C TYR A 121 22.99 -8.37 -7.19
N LEU A 122 22.58 -7.60 -6.19
CA LEU A 122 21.22 -7.70 -5.60
C LEU A 122 20.15 -7.43 -6.65
N THR A 123 20.32 -6.39 -7.48
CA THR A 123 19.38 -6.05 -8.56
C THR A 123 19.20 -7.25 -9.52
N ALA A 124 20.29 -7.85 -9.98
CA ALA A 124 20.24 -9.00 -10.87
C ALA A 124 19.63 -10.24 -10.19
N LYS A 125 19.92 -10.45 -8.90
CA LYS A 125 19.36 -11.55 -8.13
C LYS A 125 17.85 -11.42 -7.94
N ILE A 126 17.38 -10.24 -7.60
CA ILE A 126 15.94 -9.95 -7.48
C ILE A 126 15.22 -10.16 -8.81
N GLU A 127 15.80 -9.70 -9.93
CA GLU A 127 15.24 -9.95 -11.26
C GLU A 127 15.03 -11.45 -11.53
N GLN A 128 16.05 -12.27 -11.24
CA GLN A 128 15.95 -13.70 -11.43
C GLN A 128 14.83 -14.34 -10.59
N GLU A 129 14.71 -13.95 -9.32
CA GLU A 129 13.65 -14.47 -8.45
C GLU A 129 12.26 -14.01 -8.90
N VAL A 130 12.09 -12.74 -9.28
CA VAL A 130 10.83 -12.22 -9.81
C VAL A 130 10.44 -12.95 -11.11
N GLU A 131 11.37 -13.24 -12.01
CA GLU A 131 11.07 -14.03 -13.22
C GLU A 131 10.54 -15.43 -12.89
N LYS A 132 11.04 -16.09 -11.83
CA LYS A 132 10.51 -17.39 -11.37
C LYS A 132 9.06 -17.25 -10.88
N TYR A 133 8.76 -16.21 -10.09
CA TYR A 133 7.41 -15.92 -9.64
C TYR A 133 6.47 -15.63 -10.81
N LEU A 134 6.86 -14.80 -11.76
CA LEU A 134 6.04 -14.48 -12.94
C LEU A 134 5.75 -15.74 -13.78
N LYS A 135 6.74 -16.61 -13.97
CA LYS A 135 6.55 -17.91 -14.66
C LYS A 135 5.58 -18.83 -13.89
N ARG A 136 5.70 -18.88 -12.55
CA ARG A 136 4.83 -19.68 -11.70
C ARG A 136 3.39 -19.19 -11.75
N ILE A 137 3.18 -17.89 -11.63
CA ILE A 137 1.87 -17.23 -11.73
C ILE A 137 1.25 -17.47 -13.13
N GLY A 138 2.04 -17.32 -14.18
CA GLY A 138 1.59 -17.61 -15.55
C GLY A 138 1.09 -19.05 -15.73
N ARG A 139 1.79 -20.05 -15.15
CA ARG A 139 1.35 -21.47 -15.18
C ARG A 139 0.06 -21.73 -14.40
N MET A 140 -0.27 -20.88 -13.42
CA MET A 140 -1.51 -20.97 -12.65
C MET A 140 -2.74 -20.44 -13.41
N GLY A 141 -2.54 -19.76 -14.54
CA GLY A 141 -3.58 -19.09 -15.30
C GLY A 141 -3.59 -17.57 -15.14
N GLY A 142 -2.50 -16.99 -14.59
CA GLY A 142 -2.35 -15.55 -14.37
C GLY A 142 -2.64 -15.11 -12.94
N ALA A 143 -2.60 -13.79 -12.71
CA ALA A 143 -2.68 -13.21 -11.37
C ALA A 143 -4.05 -13.50 -10.71
N LEU A 144 -5.15 -13.40 -11.44
CA LEU A 144 -6.49 -13.64 -10.91
C LEU A 144 -6.63 -15.09 -10.39
N ALA A 145 -6.27 -16.07 -11.21
CA ALA A 145 -6.30 -17.48 -10.82
C ALA A 145 -5.35 -17.79 -9.65
N ALA A 146 -4.22 -17.08 -9.53
CA ALA A 146 -3.31 -17.22 -8.39
C ALA A 146 -3.91 -16.64 -7.10
N ILE A 147 -4.66 -15.51 -7.17
CA ILE A 147 -5.40 -14.94 -6.04
C ILE A 147 -6.49 -15.91 -5.57
N GLU A 148 -7.30 -16.42 -6.49
CA GLU A 148 -8.37 -17.39 -6.20
C GLU A 148 -7.85 -18.67 -5.54
N LYS A 149 -6.62 -19.09 -5.91
CA LYS A 149 -5.94 -20.25 -5.29
C LYS A 149 -5.25 -19.93 -3.96
N GLY A 150 -5.29 -18.68 -3.50
CA GLY A 150 -4.64 -18.25 -2.25
C GLY A 150 -3.11 -18.22 -2.32
N PHE A 151 -2.52 -18.23 -3.50
CA PHE A 151 -1.07 -18.32 -3.68
C PHE A 151 -0.30 -17.17 -3.01
N PHE A 152 -0.75 -15.93 -3.22
CA PHE A 152 -0.07 -14.77 -2.63
C PHE A 152 -0.20 -14.75 -1.11
N GLN A 153 -1.38 -15.08 -0.60
CA GLN A 153 -1.66 -15.13 0.82
C GLN A 153 -0.76 -16.16 1.53
N GLU A 154 -0.58 -17.32 0.92
CA GLU A 154 0.28 -18.38 1.45
C GLU A 154 1.76 -17.99 1.46
N GLU A 155 2.26 -17.38 0.38
CA GLU A 155 3.64 -16.88 0.32
C GLU A 155 3.90 -15.80 1.39
N ILE A 156 2.95 -14.86 1.57
CA ILE A 156 3.04 -13.81 2.60
C ILE A 156 3.03 -14.43 4.00
N ARG A 157 2.09 -15.34 4.28
CA ARG A 157 1.96 -16.00 5.58
C ARG A 157 3.22 -16.80 5.95
N ARG A 158 3.77 -17.55 5.00
CA ARG A 158 5.01 -18.33 5.21
C ARG A 158 6.18 -17.42 5.56
N ASN A 159 6.34 -16.32 4.84
CA ASN A 159 7.43 -15.36 5.08
C ASN A 159 7.23 -14.62 6.42
N ALA A 160 6.01 -14.22 6.77
CA ALA A 160 5.70 -13.61 8.05
C ALA A 160 5.99 -14.56 9.23
N TYR A 161 5.62 -15.84 9.11
CA TYR A 161 5.94 -16.85 10.11
C TYR A 161 7.45 -17.04 10.29
N GLN A 162 8.19 -17.12 9.19
CA GLN A 162 9.65 -17.24 9.23
C GLN A 162 10.30 -16.03 9.90
N LEU A 163 9.86 -14.81 9.53
CA LEU A 163 10.34 -13.58 10.14
C LEU A 163 10.07 -13.54 11.64
N LYS A 164 8.85 -13.90 12.06
CA LYS A 164 8.51 -13.97 13.49
C LYS A 164 9.42 -14.96 14.22
N LYS A 165 9.62 -16.14 13.67
CA LYS A 165 10.51 -17.15 14.26
C LYS A 165 11.95 -16.63 14.41
N GLU A 166 12.49 -15.92 13.41
CA GLU A 166 13.82 -15.33 13.49
C GLU A 166 13.92 -14.27 14.61
N ILE A 167 12.85 -13.51 14.85
CA ILE A 167 12.77 -12.54 15.93
C ILE A 167 12.70 -13.25 17.29
N ASP A 168 11.83 -14.26 17.42
CA ASP A 168 11.64 -15.03 18.65
C ASP A 168 12.92 -15.84 19.03
N ASP A 169 13.63 -16.38 18.04
CA ASP A 169 14.91 -17.08 18.19
C ASP A 169 16.12 -16.11 18.45
N GLY A 170 15.89 -14.79 18.43
CA GLY A 170 16.95 -13.79 18.60
C GLY A 170 17.91 -13.65 17.42
N LYS A 171 17.63 -14.31 16.28
CA LYS A 171 18.41 -14.20 15.04
C LYS A 171 18.25 -12.83 14.38
N ARG A 172 17.09 -12.22 14.55
CA ARG A 172 16.80 -10.87 14.12
C ARG A 172 16.53 -9.97 15.30
N THR A 173 17.27 -8.88 15.39
CA THR A 173 17.11 -7.89 16.45
C THR A 173 16.16 -6.79 16.01
N ILE A 174 15.17 -6.51 16.86
CA ILE A 174 14.31 -5.32 16.78
C ILE A 174 14.58 -4.51 18.05
N VAL A 175 15.18 -3.33 17.90
CA VAL A 175 15.53 -2.43 19.00
C VAL A 175 14.27 -2.03 19.77
N GLY A 176 14.33 -2.13 21.09
CA GLY A 176 13.21 -1.85 21.98
C GLY A 176 12.20 -3.00 22.12
N VAL A 177 12.24 -4.03 21.24
CA VAL A 177 11.30 -5.14 21.26
C VAL A 177 11.92 -6.41 21.83
N ASN A 178 12.99 -6.93 21.24
CA ASN A 178 13.68 -8.13 21.74
C ASN A 178 15.13 -7.88 22.16
N LYS A 179 15.62 -6.65 22.01
CA LYS A 179 16.93 -6.20 22.50
C LYS A 179 16.89 -4.70 22.81
N PHE A 180 17.70 -4.26 23.77
CA PHE A 180 17.79 -2.87 24.21
C PHE A 180 16.44 -2.34 24.72
N GLN A 181 15.74 -3.16 25.48
CA GLN A 181 14.46 -2.81 26.10
C GLN A 181 14.69 -1.90 27.30
N ASP A 182 13.79 -0.94 27.51
CA ASP A 182 13.75 -0.10 28.69
C ASP A 182 12.80 -0.68 29.74
N ALA A 183 13.13 -0.50 31.03
CA ALA A 183 12.27 -0.97 32.13
C ALA A 183 10.94 -0.21 32.19
N HIS A 184 10.94 1.05 31.75
CA HIS A 184 9.77 1.91 31.65
C HIS A 184 9.83 2.64 30.31
N ASP A 185 8.85 2.35 29.46
CA ASP A 185 8.68 3.05 28.18
C ASP A 185 7.83 4.31 28.39
N ILE A 186 8.10 5.36 27.64
CA ILE A 186 7.31 6.58 27.70
C ILE A 186 6.01 6.35 26.94
N GLU A 187 4.87 6.46 27.59
CA GLU A 187 3.57 6.42 26.92
C GLU A 187 3.39 7.70 26.10
N PRO A 188 3.31 7.60 24.76
CA PRO A 188 3.10 8.78 23.93
C PRO A 188 1.67 9.30 24.07
N GLN A 189 1.49 10.60 23.91
CA GLN A 189 0.14 11.16 23.76
C GLN A 189 -0.46 10.66 22.46
N LEU A 190 -1.55 9.89 22.55
CA LEU A 190 -2.26 9.36 21.41
C LEU A 190 -3.42 10.26 21.01
N ASN A 191 -3.75 10.24 19.71
CA ASN A 191 -4.93 10.89 19.19
C ASN A 191 -6.17 10.07 19.59
N SER A 192 -7.10 10.67 20.31
CA SER A 192 -8.39 10.05 20.64
C SER A 192 -9.45 10.49 19.62
N MET A 193 -10.17 9.55 19.04
CA MET A 193 -11.28 9.88 18.15
C MET A 193 -12.44 10.49 18.95
N ASP A 194 -12.84 11.71 18.58
CA ASP A 194 -14.03 12.33 19.16
C ASP A 194 -15.30 11.66 18.61
N MET A 195 -15.99 10.90 19.47
CA MET A 195 -17.25 10.22 19.13
C MET A 195 -18.35 11.16 18.62
N LYS A 196 -18.23 12.46 18.87
CA LYS A 196 -19.15 13.47 18.29
C LYS A 196 -19.04 13.57 16.79
N ILE A 197 -17.87 13.24 16.22
CA ILE A 197 -17.66 13.24 14.75
C ILE A 197 -18.55 12.19 14.10
N GLU A 198 -18.55 10.96 14.64
CA GLU A 198 -19.40 9.87 14.17
C GLU A 198 -20.89 10.23 14.28
N THR A 199 -21.31 10.67 15.45
CA THR A 199 -22.71 11.09 15.70
C THR A 199 -23.15 12.18 14.73
N ARG A 200 -22.30 13.16 14.49
CA ARG A 200 -22.55 14.24 13.51
C ARG A 200 -22.67 13.69 12.08
N GLN A 201 -21.75 12.82 11.68
CA GLN A 201 -21.76 12.23 10.33
C GLN A 201 -23.01 11.39 10.09
N ILE A 202 -23.44 10.59 11.08
CA ILE A 202 -24.68 9.82 11.02
C ILE A 202 -25.88 10.75 10.86
N ALA A 203 -25.94 11.85 11.60
CA ALA A 203 -27.03 12.83 11.52
C ALA A 203 -27.09 13.49 10.12
N VAL A 204 -25.94 13.92 9.60
CA VAL A 204 -25.82 14.51 8.25
C VAL A 204 -26.27 13.51 7.18
N LEU A 205 -25.85 12.24 7.27
CA LEU A 205 -26.26 11.23 6.31
C LEU A 205 -27.76 10.95 6.35
N LYS A 206 -28.35 10.88 7.56
CA LYS A 206 -29.81 10.70 7.72
C LYS A 206 -30.58 11.85 7.12
N GLU A 207 -30.14 13.07 7.34
CA GLU A 207 -30.76 14.27 6.76
C GLU A 207 -30.62 14.29 5.24
N PHE A 208 -29.45 13.98 4.68
CA PHE A 208 -29.22 13.86 3.26
C PHE A 208 -30.17 12.84 2.62
N LYS A 209 -30.30 11.63 3.20
CA LYS A 209 -31.22 10.59 2.72
C LYS A 209 -32.70 11.02 2.79
N ARG A 210 -33.09 11.81 3.79
CA ARG A 210 -34.46 12.31 3.94
C ARG A 210 -34.84 13.36 2.89
N ASN A 211 -33.88 14.22 2.50
CA ASN A 211 -34.13 15.37 1.65
C ASN A 211 -33.95 15.11 0.14
N ARG A 212 -33.49 13.91 -0.26
CA ARG A 212 -33.29 13.57 -1.66
C ARG A 212 -34.58 13.07 -2.34
N ASP A 213 -34.60 13.15 -3.66
CA ASP A 213 -35.70 12.63 -4.50
C ASP A 213 -35.67 11.09 -4.52
N LYS A 214 -36.52 10.47 -3.73
CA LYS A 214 -36.58 9.02 -3.59
C LYS A 214 -36.87 8.30 -4.91
N ILE A 215 -37.73 8.88 -5.79
CA ILE A 215 -38.09 8.27 -7.07
C ILE A 215 -36.85 8.17 -7.97
N LYS A 216 -36.05 9.24 -8.04
CA LYS A 216 -34.81 9.24 -8.83
C LYS A 216 -33.77 8.29 -8.26
N VAL A 217 -33.67 8.19 -6.94
CA VAL A 217 -32.77 7.24 -6.27
C VAL A 217 -33.15 5.80 -6.62
N ASP A 218 -34.41 5.41 -6.39
CA ASP A 218 -34.89 4.07 -6.64
C ASP A 218 -34.75 3.68 -8.13
N SER A 219 -35.07 4.60 -9.04
CA SER A 219 -34.88 4.41 -10.47
C SER A 219 -33.43 4.20 -10.85
N SER A 220 -32.50 4.98 -10.27
CA SER A 220 -31.07 4.86 -10.55
C SER A 220 -30.48 3.55 -10.02
N ILE A 221 -30.90 3.10 -8.84
CA ILE A 221 -30.51 1.80 -8.28
C ILE A 221 -31.00 0.67 -9.21
N SER A 222 -32.28 0.70 -9.62
CA SER A 222 -32.82 -0.30 -10.53
C SER A 222 -32.11 -0.35 -11.88
N GLN A 223 -31.74 0.79 -12.44
CA GLN A 223 -30.96 0.87 -13.68
C GLN A 223 -29.55 0.32 -13.51
N LEU A 224 -28.88 0.66 -12.41
CA LEU A 224 -27.56 0.14 -12.07
C LEU A 224 -27.60 -1.37 -11.88
N GLN A 225 -28.63 -1.88 -11.19
CA GLN A 225 -28.83 -3.30 -10.97
C GLN A 225 -29.03 -4.06 -12.28
N ALA A 226 -29.88 -3.56 -13.18
CA ALA A 226 -30.09 -4.14 -14.50
C ALA A 226 -28.82 -4.13 -15.36
N ALA A 227 -28.06 -3.02 -15.34
CA ALA A 227 -26.79 -2.91 -16.06
C ALA A 227 -25.74 -3.89 -15.51
N ALA A 228 -25.66 -4.07 -14.20
CA ALA A 228 -24.67 -4.95 -13.56
C ALA A 228 -24.91 -6.44 -13.82
N GLN A 229 -26.12 -6.83 -14.22
CA GLN A 229 -26.43 -8.19 -14.67
C GLN A 229 -25.94 -8.51 -16.10
N ASN A 230 -25.51 -7.50 -16.85
CA ASN A 230 -24.99 -7.65 -18.21
C ASN A 230 -23.48 -7.48 -18.23
N GLU A 231 -22.73 -8.57 -18.45
CA GLU A 231 -21.26 -8.59 -18.46
C GLU A 231 -20.63 -7.67 -19.51
N ASN A 232 -21.36 -7.28 -20.55
CA ASN A 232 -20.87 -6.41 -21.62
C ASN A 232 -21.20 -4.93 -21.41
N GLU A 233 -21.92 -4.60 -20.33
CA GLU A 233 -22.35 -3.22 -20.07
C GLU A 233 -21.28 -2.43 -19.30
N ASN A 234 -21.05 -1.18 -19.73
CA ASN A 234 -20.17 -0.27 -18.99
C ASN A 234 -20.95 0.35 -17.82
N LEU A 235 -20.59 -0.03 -16.60
CA LEU A 235 -21.29 0.44 -15.38
C LEU A 235 -21.04 1.90 -15.04
N MET A 236 -19.96 2.53 -15.53
CA MET A 236 -19.59 3.90 -15.16
C MET A 236 -20.66 4.95 -15.43
N PRO A 237 -21.37 4.96 -16.57
CA PRO A 237 -22.47 5.90 -16.80
C PRO A 237 -23.61 5.79 -15.77
N TYR A 238 -23.95 4.56 -15.37
CA TYR A 238 -25.00 4.30 -14.39
C TYR A 238 -24.59 4.70 -12.98
N ILE A 239 -23.34 4.41 -12.58
CA ILE A 239 -22.77 4.89 -11.30
C ILE A 239 -22.80 6.42 -11.26
N LEU A 240 -22.35 7.09 -12.33
CA LEU A 240 -22.33 8.53 -12.39
C LEU A 240 -23.74 9.13 -12.28
N GLN A 241 -24.74 8.51 -12.95
CA GLN A 241 -26.12 8.94 -12.84
C GLN A 241 -26.68 8.71 -11.44
N ALA A 242 -26.37 7.58 -10.82
CA ALA A 242 -26.77 7.28 -9.45
C ALA A 242 -26.22 8.32 -8.46
N VAL A 243 -24.93 8.67 -8.57
CA VAL A 243 -24.31 9.73 -7.74
C VAL A 243 -24.98 11.09 -7.96
N LYS A 244 -25.27 11.48 -9.21
CA LYS A 244 -25.98 12.72 -9.54
C LYS A 244 -27.40 12.75 -8.95
N ASN A 245 -28.04 11.60 -8.81
CA ASN A 245 -29.36 11.47 -8.20
C ASN A 245 -29.28 11.20 -6.69
N HIS A 246 -28.12 11.44 -6.06
CA HIS A 246 -27.91 11.35 -4.62
C HIS A 246 -28.02 9.92 -4.05
N VAL A 247 -27.74 8.90 -4.85
CA VAL A 247 -27.48 7.54 -4.33
C VAL A 247 -26.17 7.54 -3.58
N THR A 248 -26.15 6.99 -2.38
CA THR A 248 -24.93 6.95 -1.56
C THR A 248 -23.98 5.84 -2.00
N LEU A 249 -22.70 5.96 -1.63
CA LEU A 249 -21.70 4.92 -1.88
C LEU A 249 -22.14 3.55 -1.33
N GLY A 250 -22.70 3.54 -0.11
CA GLY A 250 -23.22 2.31 0.49
C GLY A 250 -24.29 1.65 -0.37
N GLU A 251 -25.29 2.41 -0.83
CA GLU A 251 -26.36 1.89 -1.66
C GLU A 251 -25.89 1.35 -3.03
N ILE A 252 -24.86 1.97 -3.63
CA ILE A 252 -24.19 1.46 -4.84
C ILE A 252 -23.46 0.17 -4.53
N SER A 253 -22.75 0.10 -3.42
CA SER A 253 -21.99 -1.09 -2.98
C SER A 253 -22.94 -2.24 -2.65
N ASP A 254 -24.03 -1.96 -1.93
CA ASP A 254 -25.07 -2.96 -1.59
C ASP A 254 -25.68 -3.56 -2.88
N THR A 255 -25.95 -2.71 -3.88
CA THR A 255 -26.45 -3.17 -5.20
C THR A 255 -25.46 -4.13 -5.87
N PHE A 256 -24.17 -3.86 -5.81
CA PHE A 256 -23.15 -4.76 -6.37
C PHE A 256 -22.96 -6.02 -5.54
N GLU A 257 -23.06 -5.93 -4.22
CA GLU A 257 -22.99 -7.10 -3.33
C GLU A 257 -24.14 -8.08 -3.58
N GLU A 258 -25.37 -7.57 -3.83
CA GLU A 258 -26.52 -8.39 -4.18
C GLU A 258 -26.33 -9.19 -5.50
N ILE A 259 -25.59 -8.64 -6.46
CA ILE A 259 -25.43 -9.25 -7.79
C ILE A 259 -24.15 -10.12 -7.84
N PHE A 260 -23.03 -9.61 -7.35
CA PHE A 260 -21.72 -10.26 -7.47
C PHE A 260 -21.33 -11.07 -6.25
N GLY A 261 -22.07 -10.94 -5.13
CA GLY A 261 -21.69 -11.50 -3.84
C GLY A 261 -20.49 -10.78 -3.22
N ARG A 262 -20.08 -11.27 -2.05
CA ARG A 262 -18.91 -10.79 -1.33
C ARG A 262 -17.73 -11.73 -1.57
N TYR A 263 -16.56 -11.16 -1.89
CA TYR A 263 -15.33 -11.94 -1.97
C TYR A 263 -14.90 -12.41 -0.58
N GLU A 264 -14.82 -13.71 -0.40
CA GLU A 264 -14.26 -14.34 0.79
C GLU A 264 -12.89 -14.93 0.44
N PRO A 265 -11.78 -14.40 1.04
CA PRO A 265 -10.45 -14.96 0.81
C PRO A 265 -10.41 -16.40 1.33
N ARG A 266 -9.88 -17.33 0.52
CA ARG A 266 -9.61 -18.69 0.99
C ARG A 266 -8.48 -18.64 2.00
N VAL A 267 -8.84 -18.72 3.29
CA VAL A 267 -7.87 -18.92 4.38
C VAL A 267 -7.68 -20.42 4.56
N SER A 268 -6.62 -20.98 3.99
CA SER A 268 -6.19 -22.33 4.37
C SER A 268 -5.42 -22.22 5.70
N PHE A 269 -5.96 -22.81 6.75
CA PHE A 269 -5.28 -22.96 8.05
C PHE A 269 -4.24 -24.08 7.98
#